data_52f42eea3e56cd11931ffb502e4a88bd
#
_entry.id   52f42eea3e56cd11931ffb502e4a88bd
#
_cell.length_a   1.000
_cell.length_b   1.000
_cell.length_c   1.000
_cell.angle_alpha   90.00
_cell.angle_beta   90.00
_cell.angle_gamma   90.00
#
_symmetry.space_group_name_H-M   'P 1'
#
loop_
_entity.id
_entity.type
_entity.pdbx_description
1 polymer ?
#
loop_
_entity_poly.entity_id
_entity_poly.type
_entity_poly.pdbx_seq_one_letter_code
_entity_poly.pdbx_strand_id
1 'polypeptide(L)'
;MKSLLRLSCLLIALTLLVSMTACGTSDKASNDVSQSSGEQQAASSAEVTPNATPAEKVSLKIFTQQMKENAEKDSRTKAFYDSIDKYTAANPNVTITVDALATEPYNDRAKTLAAANELPEIFEVLGSWNRDFVKSDLVMDLTELINSDSEWKKVIRPTAVNNYTVDGKIYGICLEEGGSTTLLFYNSAILKECGFDQPPKTMTELKDYVKVLKAKGYTPISLGNKGDWVAESCYLSAIGSRYTGNDWNWNIVNRTGAKFTDSEFVKGLSLMQELANLGAFNKDLNSIDYQQQRVPYYNKKAAMFIEGYWAINSLLTDCPADVLAATHVAGIPDCDESKVPNYAAGGNGGWAYALSSKLDGAAKDAAVGWLKTLISKESANTVLEGGNPCAIEPGEYDQSKMAPLQVEFFDLMKAVPFCETYDLIFEPNVIDVMCNGLQDLLINNVTPEKLAEKIQAEYEKTSK
;
A
#
# COMPACT_ATOMS: atom_id res chain seq x y z
N MET A 1 9.76 52.23 12.27
CA MET A 1 8.34 52.59 12.23
C MET A 1 7.58 51.26 12.38
N LYS A 2 7.42 50.74 13.53
CA LYS A 2 6.48 50.91 14.66
C LYS A 2 5.03 50.98 14.19
N SER A 3 4.31 49.89 14.52
CA SER A 3 2.98 49.79 15.09
C SER A 3 1.76 49.94 14.23
N LEU A 4 0.77 49.16 14.67
CA LEU A 4 -0.65 49.06 14.35
C LEU A 4 -0.97 47.94 13.34
N LEU A 5 -1.61 46.79 13.71
CA LEU A 5 -2.92 46.62 14.30
C LEU A 5 -3.05 45.30 15.02
N ARG A 6 -3.24 45.36 16.31
CA ARG A 6 -3.98 44.37 17.10
C ARG A 6 -5.40 44.94 17.23
N LEU A 7 -6.41 44.18 16.99
CA LEU A 7 -7.74 44.15 17.60
C LEU A 7 -8.75 43.56 16.62
N SER A 8 -9.24 42.40 16.90
CA SER A 8 -10.65 42.00 16.82
C SER A 8 -10.76 40.51 17.17
N CYS A 9 -10.62 40.22 18.45
CA CYS A 9 -11.25 39.08 19.11
C CYS A 9 -12.29 39.67 20.04
N LEU A 10 -13.44 39.04 20.10
CA LEU A 10 -14.51 39.06 21.08
C LEU A 10 -15.88 39.50 20.51
N LEU A 11 -16.81 38.74 20.98
CA LEU A 11 -18.27 38.81 20.96
C LEU A 11 -18.94 38.01 19.85
N ILE A 12 -19.39 36.78 20.21
CA ILE A 12 -20.80 36.43 20.44
C ILE A 12 -20.83 35.13 21.21
N ALA A 13 -21.04 35.28 22.50
CA ALA A 13 -21.57 34.23 23.35
C ALA A 13 -22.91 34.71 23.89
N LEU A 14 -23.82 33.79 24.08
CA LEU A 14 -25.05 33.96 24.85
C LEU A 14 -26.35 34.23 24.04
N THR A 15 -27.14 33.19 23.86
CA THR A 15 -28.52 33.16 24.32
C THR A 15 -28.95 31.70 24.51
N LEU A 16 -29.01 31.33 25.75
CA LEU A 16 -29.74 30.20 26.34
C LEU A 16 -31.14 30.69 26.73
N LEU A 17 -32.00 29.72 26.91
CA LEU A 17 -33.23 29.67 27.75
C LEU A 17 -34.53 29.47 26.99
N VAL A 18 -35.03 28.26 27.10
CA VAL A 18 -36.12 27.75 27.97
C VAL A 18 -37.55 27.99 27.43
N SER A 19 -38.24 26.92 27.19
CA SER A 19 -39.59 26.73 27.71
C SER A 19 -39.98 25.25 27.81
N MET A 20 -40.06 24.82 29.03
CA MET A 20 -40.80 23.65 29.50
C MET A 20 -42.27 24.06 29.71
N THR A 21 -43.09 23.00 29.90
CA THR A 21 -44.44 22.95 30.48
C THR A 21 -45.57 22.93 29.46
N ALA A 22 -46.64 22.15 29.58
CA ALA A 22 -47.13 21.25 30.62
C ALA A 22 -48.25 20.36 30.08
N CYS A 23 -48.39 19.19 30.63
CA CYS A 23 -49.53 18.50 31.18
C CYS A 23 -50.95 18.84 30.75
N GLY A 24 -51.76 17.77 30.60
CA GLY A 24 -53.20 17.74 30.85
C GLY A 24 -53.87 16.55 30.17
N THR A 25 -53.98 15.46 30.85
CA THR A 25 -55.05 14.69 31.49
C THR A 25 -56.34 14.44 30.71
N SER A 26 -56.57 13.17 30.52
CA SER A 26 -57.75 12.34 30.81
C SER A 26 -59.14 12.77 30.24
N ASP A 27 -59.83 11.87 29.61
CA ASP A 27 -60.94 11.12 30.23
C ASP A 27 -61.52 10.05 29.29
N LYS A 28 -61.79 8.98 29.88
CA LYS A 28 -62.68 7.86 29.89
C LYS A 28 -63.99 7.94 29.10
N ALA A 29 -64.37 6.77 28.72
CA ALA A 29 -65.70 6.11 28.72
C ALA A 29 -66.26 5.91 27.32
N SER A 30 -66.93 4.88 27.01
CA SER A 30 -67.37 3.57 27.52
C SER A 30 -68.22 2.91 26.45
N ASN A 31 -68.12 1.58 26.39
CA ASN A 31 -69.16 0.62 26.02
C ASN A 31 -70.13 0.94 24.85
N ASP A 32 -70.23 0.02 23.89
CA ASP A 32 -71.33 -0.86 23.89
C ASP A 32 -71.15 -2.13 23.03
N VAL A 33 -71.76 -3.18 23.49
CA VAL A 33 -71.80 -4.55 23.06
C VAL A 33 -72.83 -4.72 21.92
N SER A 34 -72.47 -5.55 20.92
CA SER A 34 -73.47 -6.39 20.29
C SER A 34 -72.87 -7.64 19.69
N GLN A 35 -73.29 -8.78 20.22
CA GLN A 35 -73.07 -10.14 19.72
C GLN A 35 -73.83 -10.38 18.40
N SER A 36 -73.26 -11.17 17.51
CA SER A 36 -73.99 -12.21 16.79
C SER A 36 -73.03 -13.23 16.17
N SER A 37 -73.12 -14.39 16.78
CA SER A 37 -73.11 -15.79 16.26
C SER A 37 -72.54 -16.13 14.88
N GLY A 38 -71.53 -17.01 14.87
CA GLY A 38 -71.64 -18.38 14.34
C GLY A 38 -70.91 -18.60 13.01
N GLU A 39 -69.80 -19.28 13.01
CA GLU A 39 -69.67 -20.63 12.42
C GLU A 39 -68.20 -21.10 12.49
N GLN A 40 -68.01 -22.33 12.91
CA GLN A 40 -66.78 -23.08 12.94
C GLN A 40 -66.31 -23.42 11.52
N GLN A 41 -65.01 -23.24 11.24
CA GLN A 41 -64.31 -24.23 10.42
C GLN A 41 -62.80 -24.16 10.62
N ALA A 42 -62.29 -25.34 10.96
CA ALA A 42 -60.98 -25.92 10.69
C ALA A 42 -59.71 -25.18 11.09
N ALA A 43 -59.10 -25.69 12.12
CA ALA A 43 -57.70 -25.50 12.48
C ALA A 43 -56.75 -25.91 11.32
N SER A 44 -56.01 -24.93 10.78
CA SER A 44 -54.74 -25.17 10.13
C SER A 44 -53.66 -24.76 11.11
N SER A 45 -52.94 -25.71 11.60
CA SER A 45 -51.73 -25.51 12.41
C SER A 45 -50.71 -24.74 11.60
N ALA A 46 -50.62 -23.44 11.80
CA ALA A 46 -49.47 -22.65 11.38
C ALA A 46 -48.29 -23.10 12.27
N GLU A 47 -47.34 -23.78 11.64
CA GLU A 47 -46.01 -24.03 12.19
C GLU A 47 -45.42 -22.69 12.62
N VAL A 48 -45.27 -22.48 13.91
CA VAL A 48 -44.53 -21.34 14.46
C VAL A 48 -43.05 -21.59 14.15
N THR A 49 -42.60 -20.95 13.09
CA THR A 49 -41.15 -20.81 12.84
C THR A 49 -40.48 -20.25 14.09
N PRO A 50 -39.38 -20.86 14.57
CA PRO A 50 -38.70 -20.37 15.76
C PRO A 50 -38.31 -18.92 15.55
N ASN A 51 -38.70 -18.08 16.49
CA ASN A 51 -38.30 -16.67 16.58
C ASN A 51 -36.76 -16.64 16.56
N ALA A 52 -36.15 -16.34 15.40
CA ALA A 52 -34.73 -16.14 15.31
C ALA A 52 -34.37 -14.97 16.23
N THR A 53 -33.58 -15.23 17.25
CA THR A 53 -33.00 -14.19 18.10
C THR A 53 -32.40 -13.14 17.18
N PRO A 54 -32.68 -11.84 17.32
CA PRO A 54 -32.03 -10.83 16.50
C PRO A 54 -30.53 -10.98 16.56
N ALA A 55 -29.89 -11.05 15.40
CA ALA A 55 -28.44 -11.18 15.33
C ALA A 55 -27.80 -10.02 16.12
N GLU A 56 -26.77 -10.33 16.90
CA GLU A 56 -26.01 -9.34 17.67
C GLU A 56 -25.50 -8.22 16.76
N LYS A 57 -25.64 -6.98 17.18
CA LYS A 57 -25.09 -5.83 16.43
C LYS A 57 -23.59 -5.77 16.61
N VAL A 58 -22.86 -5.77 15.50
CA VAL A 58 -21.41 -5.72 15.45
C VAL A 58 -20.96 -4.42 14.79
N SER A 59 -19.99 -3.73 15.39
CA SER A 59 -19.32 -2.58 14.80
C SER A 59 -17.84 -2.90 14.64
N LEU A 60 -17.34 -2.74 13.41
CA LEU A 60 -15.92 -2.93 13.08
C LEU A 60 -15.35 -1.61 12.56
N LYS A 61 -14.08 -1.37 12.88
CA LYS A 61 -13.30 -0.27 12.33
C LYS A 61 -12.14 -0.83 11.51
N ILE A 62 -11.98 -0.30 10.29
CA ILE A 62 -10.84 -0.61 9.42
C ILE A 62 -9.94 0.61 9.34
N PHE A 63 -8.65 0.45 9.63
CA PHE A 63 -7.62 1.46 9.42
C PHE A 63 -6.79 1.09 8.20
N THR A 64 -6.74 1.97 7.18
CA THR A 64 -6.26 1.61 5.85
C THR A 64 -5.67 2.81 5.11
N GLN A 65 -4.97 2.55 4.00
CA GLN A 65 -4.54 3.55 3.03
C GLN A 65 -5.56 3.74 1.88
N GLN A 66 -6.65 2.96 1.87
CA GLN A 66 -7.65 2.98 0.80
C GLN A 66 -8.60 4.17 0.97
N MET A 67 -8.20 5.35 0.48
CA MET A 67 -9.02 6.56 0.53
C MET A 67 -10.17 6.49 -0.48
N LYS A 68 -11.40 6.71 -0.02
CA LYS A 68 -12.63 6.50 -0.81
C LYS A 68 -12.67 7.29 -2.12
N GLU A 69 -12.11 8.49 -2.13
CA GLU A 69 -12.02 9.35 -3.32
C GLU A 69 -11.16 8.74 -4.45
N ASN A 70 -10.35 7.75 -4.15
CA ASN A 70 -9.54 7.04 -5.14
C ASN A 70 -10.25 5.82 -5.75
N ALA A 71 -11.43 5.42 -5.27
CA ALA A 71 -12.10 4.19 -5.70
C ALA A 71 -12.49 4.18 -7.20
N GLU A 72 -12.72 5.35 -7.80
CA GLU A 72 -13.00 5.46 -9.24
C GLU A 72 -11.72 5.37 -10.11
N LYS A 73 -10.56 5.62 -9.51
CA LYS A 73 -9.28 5.71 -10.22
C LYS A 73 -8.36 4.49 -9.94
N ASP A 74 -8.58 3.80 -8.85
CA ASP A 74 -7.77 2.67 -8.40
C ASP A 74 -8.64 1.46 -8.11
N SER A 75 -8.47 0.42 -8.92
CA SER A 75 -9.26 -0.81 -8.84
C SER A 75 -9.06 -1.59 -7.52
N ARG A 76 -7.93 -1.38 -6.82
CA ARG A 76 -7.68 -1.96 -5.50
C ARG A 76 -8.56 -1.30 -4.46
N THR A 77 -8.56 0.04 -4.45
CA THR A 77 -9.47 0.83 -3.61
C THR A 77 -10.93 0.53 -3.93
N LYS A 78 -11.27 0.37 -5.22
CA LYS A 78 -12.61 -0.04 -5.64
C LYS A 78 -12.98 -1.41 -5.06
N ALA A 79 -12.15 -2.43 -5.22
CA ALA A 79 -12.38 -3.78 -4.70
C ALA A 79 -12.56 -3.78 -3.17
N PHE A 80 -11.78 -2.95 -2.47
CA PHE A 80 -11.90 -2.76 -1.02
C PHE A 80 -13.28 -2.24 -0.62
N TYR A 81 -13.77 -1.13 -1.22
CA TYR A 81 -15.08 -0.57 -0.88
C TYR A 81 -16.24 -1.45 -1.37
N ASP A 82 -16.14 -2.03 -2.57
CA ASP A 82 -17.14 -2.99 -3.07
C ASP A 82 -17.30 -4.19 -2.10
N SER A 83 -16.19 -4.66 -1.49
CA SER A 83 -16.23 -5.74 -0.50
C SER A 83 -16.98 -5.35 0.78
N ILE A 84 -16.82 -4.10 1.23
CA ILE A 84 -17.55 -3.57 2.40
C ILE A 84 -19.04 -3.49 2.09
N ASP A 85 -19.39 -2.89 0.96
CA ASP A 85 -20.78 -2.72 0.55
C ASP A 85 -21.48 -4.08 0.37
N LYS A 86 -20.80 -5.04 -0.26
CA LYS A 86 -21.31 -6.41 -0.44
C LYS A 86 -21.49 -7.13 0.88
N TYR A 87 -20.49 -7.05 1.77
CA TYR A 87 -20.53 -7.75 3.06
C TYR A 87 -21.62 -7.19 3.97
N THR A 88 -21.72 -5.87 4.09
CA THR A 88 -22.73 -5.21 4.96
C THR A 88 -24.15 -5.36 4.43
N ALA A 89 -24.34 -5.39 3.10
CA ALA A 89 -25.64 -5.69 2.50
C ALA A 89 -26.13 -7.11 2.84
N ALA A 90 -25.20 -8.09 2.89
CA ALA A 90 -25.51 -9.47 3.27
C ALA A 90 -25.64 -9.66 4.80
N ASN A 91 -25.07 -8.77 5.61
CA ASN A 91 -25.02 -8.83 7.07
C ASN A 91 -25.51 -7.51 7.70
N PRO A 92 -26.82 -7.23 7.71
CA PRO A 92 -27.37 -5.93 8.12
C PRO A 92 -27.16 -5.60 9.61
N ASN A 93 -26.76 -6.59 10.42
CA ASN A 93 -26.38 -6.40 11.82
C ASN A 93 -24.91 -5.94 11.98
N VAL A 94 -24.12 -5.90 10.90
CA VAL A 94 -22.72 -5.47 10.91
C VAL A 94 -22.58 -4.08 10.34
N THR A 95 -21.90 -3.20 11.05
CA THR A 95 -21.49 -1.88 10.59
C THR A 95 -19.98 -1.82 10.47
N ILE A 96 -19.46 -1.37 9.32
CA ILE A 96 -18.04 -1.17 9.10
C ILE A 96 -17.77 0.32 8.91
N THR A 97 -16.85 0.87 9.70
CA THR A 97 -16.34 2.24 9.55
C THR A 97 -14.89 2.20 9.06
N VAL A 98 -14.55 3.10 8.15
CA VAL A 98 -13.22 3.17 7.55
C VAL A 98 -12.54 4.45 8.02
N ASP A 99 -11.31 4.31 8.51
CA ASP A 99 -10.38 5.39 8.87
C ASP A 99 -9.21 5.31 7.89
N ALA A 100 -9.24 6.13 6.84
CA ALA A 100 -8.27 6.07 5.74
C ALA A 100 -7.34 7.26 5.76
N LEU A 101 -6.03 7.02 5.52
CA LEU A 101 -4.99 8.04 5.43
C LEU A 101 -4.08 7.75 4.24
N ALA A 102 -3.44 8.78 3.71
CA ALA A 102 -2.35 8.61 2.76
C ALA A 102 -1.15 7.90 3.42
N THR A 103 -0.25 7.35 2.60
CA THR A 103 0.82 6.43 3.03
C THR A 103 1.65 6.96 4.21
N GLU A 104 2.22 8.17 4.12
CA GLU A 104 3.08 8.69 5.18
C GLU A 104 2.30 8.93 6.50
N PRO A 105 1.17 9.65 6.53
CA PRO A 105 0.36 9.79 7.75
C PRO A 105 -0.16 8.45 8.30
N TYR A 106 -0.42 7.48 7.39
CA TYR A 106 -0.79 6.13 7.79
C TYR A 106 0.33 5.46 8.58
N ASN A 107 1.56 5.48 8.04
CA ASN A 107 2.73 4.86 8.64
C ASN A 107 3.00 5.39 10.05
N ASP A 108 3.00 6.72 10.21
CA ASP A 108 3.25 7.38 11.50
C ASP A 108 2.19 7.00 12.53
N ARG A 109 0.92 7.02 12.11
CA ARG A 109 -0.19 6.71 13.01
C ARG A 109 -0.28 5.22 13.34
N ALA A 110 -0.02 4.32 12.39
CA ALA A 110 -0.01 2.88 12.61
C ALA A 110 1.05 2.48 13.63
N LYS A 111 2.28 3.00 13.51
CA LYS A 111 3.37 2.80 14.47
C LYS A 111 2.97 3.31 15.88
N THR A 112 2.32 4.47 15.96
CA THR A 112 1.85 5.05 17.23
C THR A 112 0.77 4.18 17.88
N LEU A 113 -0.25 3.77 17.11
CA LEU A 113 -1.33 2.92 17.62
C LEU A 113 -0.81 1.53 18.03
N ALA A 114 0.12 0.96 17.26
CA ALA A 114 0.76 -0.30 17.62
C ALA A 114 1.53 -0.21 18.95
N ALA A 115 2.33 0.84 19.14
CA ALA A 115 3.07 1.07 20.38
C ALA A 115 2.15 1.28 21.60
N ALA A 116 0.97 1.89 21.40
CA ALA A 116 -0.05 2.08 22.43
C ALA A 116 -0.94 0.83 22.63
N ASN A 117 -0.82 -0.21 21.79
CA ASN A 117 -1.74 -1.36 21.73
C ASN A 117 -3.20 -0.93 21.50
N GLU A 118 -3.40 0.07 20.59
CA GLU A 118 -4.70 0.69 20.24
C GLU A 118 -5.06 0.52 18.77
N LEU A 119 -4.44 -0.45 18.06
CA LEU A 119 -4.84 -0.78 16.70
C LEU A 119 -6.32 -1.23 16.69
N PRO A 120 -7.10 -0.79 15.67
CA PRO A 120 -8.51 -1.18 15.56
C PRO A 120 -8.68 -2.67 15.19
N GLU A 121 -9.92 -3.10 14.96
CA GLU A 121 -10.27 -4.50 14.67
C GLU A 121 -9.56 -5.02 13.42
N ILE A 122 -9.44 -4.19 12.38
CA ILE A 122 -8.85 -4.53 11.09
C ILE A 122 -7.91 -3.39 10.68
N PHE A 123 -6.73 -3.72 10.19
CA PHE A 123 -5.76 -2.73 9.74
C PHE A 123 -4.82 -3.30 8.67
N GLU A 124 -4.20 -2.41 7.90
CA GLU A 124 -3.12 -2.80 7.00
C GLU A 124 -1.80 -2.88 7.76
N VAL A 125 -0.98 -3.86 7.39
CA VAL A 125 0.36 -4.07 7.95
C VAL A 125 1.38 -4.26 6.84
N LEU A 126 2.55 -3.63 6.97
CA LEU A 126 3.68 -3.83 6.08
C LEU A 126 4.43 -5.12 6.47
N GLY A 127 5.00 -5.82 5.50
CA GLY A 127 5.68 -7.09 5.74
C GLY A 127 6.76 -7.03 6.82
N SER A 128 7.59 -5.98 6.83
CA SER A 128 8.63 -5.77 7.85
C SER A 128 8.08 -5.54 9.26
N TRP A 129 6.90 -4.94 9.41
CA TRP A 129 6.29 -4.71 10.73
C TRP A 129 5.68 -5.96 11.31
N ASN A 130 5.30 -6.92 10.45
CA ASN A 130 4.53 -8.09 10.86
C ASN A 130 5.20 -8.90 11.97
N ARG A 131 6.53 -9.10 11.90
CA ARG A 131 7.27 -9.85 12.93
C ARG A 131 7.19 -9.19 14.31
N ASP A 132 7.30 -7.86 14.36
CA ASP A 132 7.21 -7.11 15.63
C ASP A 132 5.77 -7.07 16.15
N PHE A 133 4.80 -7.01 15.25
CA PHE A 133 3.38 -7.08 15.61
C PHE A 133 3.00 -8.46 16.17
N VAL A 134 3.56 -9.54 15.59
CA VAL A 134 3.41 -10.90 16.12
C VAL A 134 4.04 -11.03 17.51
N LYS A 135 5.29 -10.57 17.70
CA LYS A 135 5.97 -10.59 19.00
C LYS A 135 5.21 -9.80 20.08
N SER A 136 4.53 -8.73 19.68
CA SER A 136 3.76 -7.85 20.57
C SER A 136 2.30 -8.28 20.74
N ASP A 137 1.92 -9.44 20.20
CA ASP A 137 0.56 -10.00 20.26
C ASP A 137 -0.52 -9.02 19.73
N LEU A 138 -0.23 -8.31 18.64
CA LEU A 138 -1.14 -7.33 18.05
C LEU A 138 -2.02 -7.93 16.94
N VAL A 139 -1.57 -9.02 16.30
CA VAL A 139 -2.18 -9.63 15.11
C VAL A 139 -2.66 -11.05 15.38
N MET A 140 -3.80 -11.39 14.81
CA MET A 140 -4.43 -12.71 14.94
C MET A 140 -3.76 -13.74 14.02
N ASP A 141 -3.54 -14.95 14.52
CA ASP A 141 -3.18 -16.13 13.72
C ASP A 141 -4.37 -16.57 12.85
N LEU A 142 -4.23 -16.44 11.52
CA LEU A 142 -5.24 -16.79 10.53
C LEU A 142 -5.10 -18.22 10.00
N THR A 143 -4.08 -18.97 10.42
CA THR A 143 -3.68 -20.25 9.83
C THR A 143 -4.81 -21.27 9.85
N GLU A 144 -5.43 -21.50 11.01
CA GLU A 144 -6.53 -22.44 11.13
C GLU A 144 -7.79 -21.99 10.41
N LEU A 145 -8.06 -20.67 10.36
CA LEU A 145 -9.19 -20.11 9.63
C LEU A 145 -9.06 -20.36 8.12
N ILE A 146 -7.83 -20.22 7.59
CA ILE A 146 -7.54 -20.49 6.18
C ILE A 146 -7.56 -22.00 5.91
N ASN A 147 -6.93 -22.81 6.76
CA ASN A 147 -6.83 -24.26 6.54
C ASN A 147 -8.16 -24.99 6.66
N SER A 148 -9.07 -24.52 7.51
CA SER A 148 -10.41 -25.09 7.68
C SER A 148 -11.38 -24.76 6.55
N ASP A 149 -11.09 -23.75 5.72
CA ASP A 149 -11.91 -23.34 4.58
C ASP A 149 -11.16 -23.65 3.26
N SER A 150 -11.41 -24.83 2.70
CA SER A 150 -10.70 -25.31 1.52
C SER A 150 -10.93 -24.43 0.27
N GLU A 151 -12.10 -23.80 0.14
CA GLU A 151 -12.42 -22.94 -0.99
C GLU A 151 -11.71 -21.59 -0.87
N TRP A 152 -11.68 -21.02 0.32
CA TRP A 152 -10.93 -19.79 0.57
C TRP A 152 -9.42 -20.01 0.42
N LYS A 153 -8.90 -21.11 0.96
CA LYS A 153 -7.49 -21.48 0.82
C LYS A 153 -7.03 -21.58 -0.65
N LYS A 154 -7.86 -22.12 -1.53
CA LYS A 154 -7.53 -22.30 -2.95
C LYS A 154 -7.32 -20.98 -3.70
N VAL A 155 -7.94 -19.90 -3.25
CA VAL A 155 -7.82 -18.59 -3.92
C VAL A 155 -6.63 -17.77 -3.43
N ILE A 156 -6.05 -18.11 -2.28
CA ILE A 156 -4.92 -17.41 -1.69
C ILE A 156 -3.62 -17.95 -2.29
N ARG A 157 -2.92 -17.16 -3.10
CA ARG A 157 -1.62 -17.52 -3.64
C ARG A 157 -0.52 -17.41 -2.56
N PRO A 158 0.59 -18.14 -2.69
CA PRO A 158 1.72 -17.98 -1.76
C PRO A 158 2.20 -16.54 -1.62
N THR A 159 2.22 -15.76 -2.71
CA THR A 159 2.61 -14.35 -2.73
C THR A 159 1.74 -13.45 -1.86
N ALA A 160 0.49 -13.86 -1.58
CA ALA A 160 -0.42 -13.13 -0.69
C ALA A 160 -0.02 -13.21 0.79
N VAL A 161 0.74 -14.23 1.18
CA VAL A 161 0.99 -14.54 2.60
C VAL A 161 2.46 -14.70 2.97
N ASN A 162 3.37 -14.80 1.99
CA ASN A 162 4.79 -15.07 2.26
C ASN A 162 5.41 -14.07 3.25
N ASN A 163 5.22 -12.76 3.05
CA ASN A 163 5.76 -11.71 3.93
C ASN A 163 5.05 -11.63 5.30
N TYR A 164 3.93 -12.34 5.44
CA TYR A 164 3.07 -12.33 6.64
C TYR A 164 3.05 -13.67 7.36
N THR A 165 3.96 -14.57 6.97
CA THR A 165 4.14 -15.86 7.62
C THR A 165 5.33 -15.80 8.58
N VAL A 166 5.07 -16.03 9.87
CA VAL A 166 6.09 -16.08 10.93
C VAL A 166 5.98 -17.43 11.63
N ASP A 167 7.07 -18.17 11.72
CA ASP A 167 7.13 -19.50 12.33
C ASP A 167 6.06 -20.49 11.80
N GLY A 168 5.79 -20.40 10.49
CA GLY A 168 4.80 -21.23 9.80
C GLY A 168 3.34 -20.84 10.02
N LYS A 169 3.07 -19.70 10.66
CA LYS A 169 1.74 -19.16 10.93
C LYS A 169 1.49 -17.89 10.13
N ILE A 170 0.28 -17.73 9.62
CA ILE A 170 -0.14 -16.64 8.76
C ILE A 170 -0.85 -15.57 9.59
N TYR A 171 -0.40 -14.32 9.51
CA TYR A 171 -0.92 -13.20 10.29
C TYR A 171 -1.50 -12.05 9.47
N GLY A 172 -1.44 -12.15 8.15
CA GLY A 172 -2.02 -11.18 7.24
C GLY A 172 -2.17 -11.75 5.84
N ILE A 173 -3.07 -11.16 5.03
CA ILE A 173 -3.31 -11.56 3.65
C ILE A 173 -3.33 -10.32 2.78
N CYS A 174 -2.48 -10.29 1.73
CA CYS A 174 -2.51 -9.25 0.71
C CYS A 174 -3.56 -9.54 -0.35
N LEU A 175 -4.28 -8.52 -0.78
CA LEU A 175 -5.07 -8.57 -2.01
C LEU A 175 -4.15 -8.40 -3.23
N GLU A 176 -3.17 -7.52 -3.12
CA GLU A 176 -2.24 -7.19 -4.19
C GLU A 176 -1.07 -8.18 -4.23
N GLU A 177 -0.70 -8.60 -5.44
CA GLU A 177 0.64 -9.14 -5.66
C GLU A 177 1.61 -7.96 -5.70
N GLY A 178 2.75 -8.08 -5.03
CA GLY A 178 3.79 -7.08 -5.17
C GLY A 178 4.31 -7.09 -6.58
N GLY A 179 3.72 -6.27 -7.45
CA GLY A 179 4.34 -5.92 -8.73
C GLY A 179 5.69 -5.24 -8.49
N SER A 180 6.42 -4.92 -9.55
CA SER A 180 7.69 -4.23 -9.41
C SER A 180 7.50 -2.87 -8.74
N THR A 181 8.30 -2.59 -7.72
CA THR A 181 8.48 -1.25 -7.13
C THR A 181 9.51 -0.42 -7.90
N THR A 182 10.24 -1.04 -8.84
CA THR A 182 11.40 -0.46 -9.53
C THR A 182 11.17 -0.38 -11.04
N LEU A 183 10.17 0.38 -11.45
CA LEU A 183 9.84 0.60 -12.86
C LEU A 183 10.39 1.95 -13.31
N LEU A 184 11.07 1.94 -14.45
CA LEU A 184 11.48 3.15 -15.16
C LEU A 184 10.37 3.59 -16.10
N PHE A 185 9.66 4.66 -15.77
CA PHE A 185 8.73 5.34 -16.68
C PHE A 185 9.51 6.38 -17.48
N TYR A 186 9.35 6.38 -18.80
CA TYR A 186 10.08 7.28 -19.68
C TYR A 186 9.20 7.86 -20.78
N ASN A 187 9.52 9.10 -21.19
CA ASN A 187 8.88 9.78 -22.30
C ASN A 187 9.68 9.55 -23.59
N SER A 188 9.17 8.68 -24.47
CA SER A 188 9.84 8.30 -25.71
C SER A 188 10.04 9.48 -26.67
N ALA A 189 9.16 10.50 -26.65
CA ALA A 189 9.31 11.70 -27.47
C ALA A 189 10.49 12.57 -27.01
N ILE A 190 10.66 12.75 -25.68
CA ILE A 190 11.81 13.48 -25.11
C ILE A 190 13.12 12.73 -25.38
N LEU A 191 13.12 11.40 -25.19
CA LEU A 191 14.31 10.58 -25.47
C LEU A 191 14.70 10.73 -26.96
N LYS A 192 13.75 10.62 -27.87
CA LYS A 192 13.97 10.74 -29.32
C LYS A 192 14.49 12.16 -29.70
N GLU A 193 13.96 13.22 -29.11
CA GLU A 193 14.48 14.58 -29.29
C GLU A 193 15.94 14.71 -28.86
N CYS A 194 16.34 13.92 -27.86
CA CYS A 194 17.72 13.86 -27.35
C CYS A 194 18.61 12.87 -28.12
N GLY A 195 18.08 12.21 -29.16
CA GLY A 195 18.85 11.28 -30.00
C GLY A 195 18.84 9.83 -29.51
N PHE A 196 17.87 9.46 -28.65
CA PHE A 196 17.73 8.11 -28.10
C PHE A 196 16.42 7.46 -28.56
N ASP A 197 16.50 6.32 -29.24
CA ASP A 197 15.33 5.59 -29.76
C ASP A 197 14.73 4.61 -28.73
N GLN A 198 15.47 4.27 -27.66
CA GLN A 198 15.10 3.29 -26.66
C GLN A 198 15.41 3.83 -25.24
N PRO A 199 14.84 3.31 -24.16
CA PRO A 199 15.31 3.61 -22.82
C PRO A 199 16.71 3.04 -22.58
N PRO A 200 17.48 3.57 -21.61
CA PRO A 200 18.81 3.04 -21.28
C PRO A 200 18.68 1.63 -20.71
N LYS A 201 19.55 0.72 -21.17
CA LYS A 201 19.59 -0.69 -20.75
C LYS A 201 20.62 -0.96 -19.65
N THR A 202 21.65 -0.12 -19.56
CA THR A 202 22.72 -0.23 -18.56
C THR A 202 22.89 1.08 -17.80
N MET A 203 23.49 1.02 -16.63
CA MET A 203 23.80 2.24 -15.86
C MET A 203 24.82 3.12 -16.58
N THR A 204 25.72 2.53 -17.36
CA THR A 204 26.63 3.29 -18.24
C THR A 204 25.84 4.07 -19.29
N GLU A 205 24.89 3.44 -20.00
CA GLU A 205 24.02 4.16 -20.94
C GLU A 205 23.20 5.24 -20.21
N LEU A 206 22.63 4.94 -19.03
CA LEU A 206 21.88 5.93 -18.26
C LEU A 206 22.73 7.18 -17.95
N LYS A 207 24.00 6.98 -17.55
CA LYS A 207 24.92 8.09 -17.27
C LYS A 207 25.15 8.97 -18.50
N ASP A 208 25.19 8.39 -19.69
CA ASP A 208 25.31 9.14 -20.95
C ASP A 208 24.00 9.87 -21.29
N TYR A 209 22.83 9.22 -21.06
CA TYR A 209 21.52 9.90 -21.20
C TYR A 209 21.41 11.10 -20.28
N VAL A 210 21.83 10.96 -19.01
CA VAL A 210 21.84 12.05 -18.03
C VAL A 210 22.61 13.27 -18.55
N LYS A 211 23.79 13.07 -19.13
CA LYS A 211 24.60 14.18 -19.69
C LYS A 211 23.87 14.93 -20.80
N VAL A 212 23.29 14.19 -21.75
CA VAL A 212 22.60 14.77 -22.92
C VAL A 212 21.30 15.45 -22.48
N LEU A 213 20.47 14.79 -21.65
CA LEU A 213 19.21 15.34 -21.16
C LEU A 213 19.43 16.66 -20.40
N LYS A 214 20.43 16.71 -19.51
CA LYS A 214 20.82 17.95 -18.81
C LYS A 214 21.27 19.04 -19.76
N ALA A 215 22.07 18.72 -20.76
CA ALA A 215 22.53 19.71 -21.75
C ALA A 215 21.36 20.29 -22.55
N LYS A 216 20.27 19.56 -22.72
CA LYS A 216 19.03 19.99 -23.35
C LYS A 216 18.06 20.71 -22.39
N GLY A 217 18.40 20.78 -21.09
CA GLY A 217 17.60 21.49 -20.08
C GLY A 217 16.51 20.63 -19.40
N TYR A 218 16.52 19.31 -19.61
CA TYR A 218 15.64 18.38 -18.92
C TYR A 218 16.21 17.94 -17.58
N THR A 219 15.33 17.67 -16.61
CA THR A 219 15.64 16.81 -15.48
C THR A 219 15.68 15.38 -15.99
N PRO A 220 16.82 14.66 -15.90
CA PRO A 220 16.88 13.30 -16.43
C PRO A 220 15.89 12.35 -15.76
N ILE A 221 15.90 12.29 -14.42
CA ILE A 221 15.01 11.47 -13.61
C ILE A 221 14.41 12.35 -12.52
N SER A 222 13.08 12.47 -12.48
CA SER A 222 12.41 13.11 -11.36
C SER A 222 12.35 12.15 -10.18
N LEU A 223 12.79 12.58 -9.00
CA LEU A 223 12.76 11.82 -7.76
C LEU A 223 12.11 12.65 -6.65
N GLY A 224 11.11 12.10 -5.99
CA GLY A 224 10.44 12.65 -4.82
C GLY A 224 10.68 11.76 -3.60
N ASN A 225 11.64 12.14 -2.75
CA ASN A 225 12.11 11.35 -1.61
C ASN A 225 11.88 12.05 -0.27
N LYS A 226 10.89 12.95 -0.18
CA LYS A 226 10.53 13.61 1.09
C LYS A 226 10.05 12.61 2.14
N GLY A 227 9.28 11.60 1.73
CA GLY A 227 8.83 10.51 2.58
C GLY A 227 9.90 9.45 2.85
N ASP A 228 11.14 9.68 2.42
CA ASP A 228 12.39 8.94 2.61
C ASP A 228 12.45 7.51 2.01
N TRP A 229 11.33 6.79 1.86
CA TRP A 229 11.26 5.41 1.39
C TRP A 229 11.54 5.20 -0.11
N VAL A 230 11.30 6.21 -0.97
CA VAL A 230 11.36 6.05 -2.44
C VAL A 230 12.75 5.66 -2.93
N ALA A 231 13.79 6.32 -2.41
CA ALA A 231 15.17 6.01 -2.77
C ALA A 231 15.61 4.60 -2.33
N GLU A 232 15.04 4.10 -1.24
CA GLU A 232 15.27 2.75 -0.76
C GLU A 232 14.46 1.73 -1.61
N SER A 233 13.13 1.82 -1.57
CA SER A 233 12.22 0.83 -2.15
C SER A 233 12.25 0.82 -3.68
N CYS A 234 12.24 2.00 -4.32
CA CYS A 234 12.18 2.09 -5.78
C CYS A 234 13.55 2.04 -6.48
N TYR A 235 14.65 2.19 -5.76
CA TYR A 235 15.99 2.21 -6.34
C TYR A 235 16.94 1.22 -5.67
N LEU A 236 17.28 1.42 -4.39
CA LEU A 236 18.35 0.69 -3.73
C LEU A 236 18.03 -0.80 -3.59
N SER A 237 16.79 -1.17 -3.31
CA SER A 237 16.38 -2.57 -3.18
C SER A 237 16.76 -3.41 -4.42
N ALA A 238 16.49 -2.90 -5.63
CA ALA A 238 16.91 -3.58 -6.86
C ALA A 238 18.40 -3.41 -7.15
N ILE A 239 18.94 -2.19 -7.07
CA ILE A 239 20.35 -1.90 -7.35
C ILE A 239 21.25 -2.69 -6.39
N GLY A 240 20.97 -2.67 -5.10
CA GLY A 240 21.71 -3.41 -4.10
C GLY A 240 21.66 -4.92 -4.34
N SER A 241 20.46 -5.46 -4.55
CA SER A 241 20.25 -6.90 -4.79
C SER A 241 20.90 -7.38 -6.10
N ARG A 242 21.06 -6.54 -7.11
CA ARG A 242 21.81 -6.87 -8.32
C ARG A 242 23.29 -7.10 -8.04
N TYR A 243 23.88 -6.33 -7.13
CA TYR A 243 25.28 -6.52 -6.71
C TYR A 243 25.43 -7.64 -5.69
N THR A 244 24.55 -7.74 -4.70
CA THR A 244 24.67 -8.70 -3.60
C THR A 244 24.14 -10.08 -3.95
N GLY A 245 23.06 -10.16 -4.75
CA GLY A 245 22.26 -11.35 -4.98
C GLY A 245 21.18 -11.54 -3.89
N ASN A 246 20.09 -12.23 -4.23
CA ASN A 246 18.96 -12.39 -3.32
C ASN A 246 19.27 -13.24 -2.07
N ASP A 247 20.21 -14.17 -2.17
CA ASP A 247 20.68 -14.95 -1.02
C ASP A 247 21.30 -14.06 0.08
N TRP A 248 21.94 -12.97 -0.30
CA TRP A 248 22.47 -11.99 0.66
C TRP A 248 21.35 -11.36 1.49
N ASN A 249 20.23 -11.01 0.87
CA ASN A 249 19.06 -10.46 1.56
C ASN A 249 18.58 -11.40 2.69
N TRP A 250 18.44 -12.68 2.37
CA TRP A 250 18.05 -13.69 3.35
C TRP A 250 19.13 -14.01 4.38
N ASN A 251 20.41 -13.88 4.02
CA ASN A 251 21.52 -13.99 4.97
C ASN A 251 21.52 -12.82 5.98
N ILE A 252 21.11 -11.62 5.57
CA ILE A 252 20.84 -10.51 6.51
C ILE A 252 19.65 -10.86 7.42
N VAL A 253 18.50 -11.23 6.86
CA VAL A 253 17.30 -11.58 7.62
C VAL A 253 17.57 -12.68 8.64
N ASN A 254 18.26 -13.73 8.24
CA ASN A 254 18.56 -14.91 9.06
C ASN A 254 19.85 -14.77 9.90
N ARG A 255 20.56 -13.67 9.79
CA ARG A 255 21.84 -13.40 10.50
C ARG A 255 22.89 -14.46 10.27
N THR A 256 23.03 -14.91 9.01
CA THR A 256 23.95 -15.99 8.59
C THR A 256 25.22 -15.49 7.93
N GLY A 257 25.69 -14.31 8.34
CA GLY A 257 27.06 -13.82 8.04
C GLY A 257 27.14 -12.65 7.05
N ALA A 258 26.09 -12.33 6.30
CA ALA A 258 26.04 -11.11 5.48
C ALA A 258 26.02 -9.84 6.35
N LYS A 259 26.61 -8.77 5.82
CA LYS A 259 26.75 -7.48 6.51
C LYS A 259 26.42 -6.33 5.56
N PHE A 260 25.82 -5.27 6.07
CA PHE A 260 25.61 -4.04 5.30
C PHE A 260 26.92 -3.33 4.92
N THR A 261 28.04 -3.71 5.53
CA THR A 261 29.39 -3.25 5.15
C THR A 261 30.05 -4.10 4.07
N ASP A 262 29.39 -5.12 3.54
CA ASP A 262 29.92 -5.90 2.42
C ASP A 262 30.12 -5.00 1.19
N SER A 263 31.24 -5.22 0.48
CA SER A 263 31.65 -4.36 -0.64
C SER A 263 30.61 -4.25 -1.75
N GLU A 264 29.82 -5.30 -1.97
CA GLU A 264 28.77 -5.35 -2.97
C GLU A 264 27.58 -4.46 -2.59
N PHE A 265 27.18 -4.42 -1.33
CA PHE A 265 26.14 -3.50 -0.87
C PHE A 265 26.62 -2.04 -0.94
N VAL A 266 27.87 -1.79 -0.54
CA VAL A 266 28.49 -0.46 -0.66
C VAL A 266 28.59 0.01 -2.11
N LYS A 267 28.82 -0.90 -3.09
CA LYS A 267 28.73 -0.56 -4.54
C LYS A 267 27.34 -0.02 -4.91
N GLY A 268 26.25 -0.61 -4.38
CA GLY A 268 24.90 -0.11 -4.61
C GLY A 268 24.71 1.32 -4.11
N LEU A 269 25.15 1.62 -2.89
CA LEU A 269 25.13 2.97 -2.32
C LEU A 269 26.00 3.94 -3.14
N SER A 270 27.17 3.49 -3.58
CA SER A 270 28.11 4.30 -4.39
C SER A 270 27.50 4.68 -5.74
N LEU A 271 26.77 3.76 -6.39
CA LEU A 271 26.08 4.05 -7.65
C LEU A 271 24.97 5.09 -7.45
N MET A 272 24.21 4.99 -6.36
CA MET A 272 23.17 5.99 -6.03
C MET A 272 23.79 7.39 -5.86
N GLN A 273 24.89 7.50 -5.14
CA GLN A 273 25.60 8.78 -4.96
C GLN A 273 26.23 9.28 -6.28
N GLU A 274 26.78 8.38 -7.11
CA GLU A 274 27.32 8.74 -8.42
C GLU A 274 26.25 9.36 -9.34
N LEU A 275 25.06 8.73 -9.40
CA LEU A 275 23.92 9.28 -10.16
C LEU A 275 23.51 10.65 -9.66
N ALA A 276 23.45 10.86 -8.35
CA ALA A 276 23.15 12.15 -7.75
C ALA A 276 24.21 13.22 -8.11
N ASN A 277 25.50 12.86 -8.02
CA ASN A 277 26.64 13.73 -8.37
C ASN A 277 26.67 14.10 -9.85
N LEU A 278 26.27 13.18 -10.72
CA LEU A 278 26.13 13.46 -12.16
C LEU A 278 24.96 14.42 -12.44
N GLY A 279 24.06 14.58 -11.46
CA GLY A 279 22.84 15.38 -11.53
C GLY A 279 21.75 14.66 -12.29
N ALA A 280 21.60 13.37 -12.09
CA ALA A 280 20.52 12.59 -12.62
C ALA A 280 19.17 13.04 -12.06
N PHE A 281 19.15 13.55 -10.84
CA PHE A 281 17.93 13.89 -10.11
C PHE A 281 17.69 15.41 -10.03
N ASN A 282 16.45 15.80 -9.73
CA ASN A 282 16.08 17.16 -9.40
C ASN A 282 16.73 17.62 -8.08
N LYS A 283 16.94 18.93 -7.92
CA LYS A 283 17.64 19.49 -6.75
C LYS A 283 16.83 19.43 -5.45
N ASP A 284 15.51 19.40 -5.56
CA ASP A 284 14.53 19.42 -4.47
C ASP A 284 14.03 18.01 -4.09
N LEU A 285 14.78 16.97 -4.46
CA LEU A 285 14.39 15.56 -4.32
C LEU A 285 13.91 15.17 -2.90
N ASN A 286 14.54 15.73 -1.84
CA ASN A 286 14.14 15.50 -0.45
C ASN A 286 13.05 16.46 0.06
N SER A 287 12.51 17.33 -0.80
CA SER A 287 11.49 18.32 -0.45
C SER A 287 10.11 18.02 -1.06
N ILE A 288 10.07 17.21 -2.10
CA ILE A 288 8.87 16.75 -2.79
C ILE A 288 8.61 15.26 -2.51
N ASP A 289 7.33 14.88 -2.43
CA ASP A 289 6.92 13.48 -2.23
C ASP A 289 6.86 12.71 -3.57
N TYR A 290 6.60 11.40 -3.48
CA TYR A 290 6.53 10.52 -4.64
C TYR A 290 5.39 10.87 -5.62
N GLN A 291 4.31 11.49 -5.17
CA GLN A 291 3.24 11.95 -6.06
C GLN A 291 3.66 13.22 -6.79
N GLN A 292 4.36 14.12 -6.09
CA GLN A 292 4.87 15.37 -6.66
C GLN A 292 5.98 15.13 -7.69
N GLN A 293 6.75 14.04 -7.61
CA GLN A 293 7.77 13.71 -8.61
C GLN A 293 7.20 13.55 -10.03
N ARG A 294 5.92 13.18 -10.17
CA ARG A 294 5.25 13.00 -11.47
C ARG A 294 4.95 14.33 -12.15
N VAL A 295 4.82 15.44 -11.39
CA VAL A 295 4.46 16.76 -11.93
C VAL A 295 5.49 17.29 -12.94
N PRO A 296 6.81 17.27 -12.71
CA PRO A 296 7.79 17.64 -13.73
C PRO A 296 7.70 16.76 -14.99
N TYR A 297 7.40 15.47 -14.85
CA TYR A 297 7.21 14.56 -15.96
C TYR A 297 5.96 14.93 -16.79
N TYR A 298 4.82 15.16 -16.15
CA TYR A 298 3.57 15.58 -16.78
C TYR A 298 3.74 16.91 -17.56
N ASN A 299 4.59 17.79 -17.07
CA ASN A 299 4.91 19.08 -17.68
C ASN A 299 6.07 19.02 -18.69
N LYS A 300 6.53 17.81 -19.09
CA LYS A 300 7.65 17.60 -20.02
C LYS A 300 8.94 18.31 -19.57
N LYS A 301 9.16 18.43 -18.26
CA LYS A 301 10.40 18.96 -17.66
C LYS A 301 11.34 17.86 -17.21
N ALA A 302 10.81 16.69 -16.92
CA ALA A 302 11.57 15.49 -16.65
C ALA A 302 11.38 14.48 -17.78
N ALA A 303 12.44 13.77 -18.15
CA ALA A 303 12.39 12.75 -19.20
C ALA A 303 11.93 11.39 -18.66
N MET A 304 12.25 11.11 -17.40
CA MET A 304 12.03 9.83 -16.74
C MET A 304 11.64 10.05 -15.26
N PHE A 305 11.06 9.03 -14.66
CA PHE A 305 10.99 8.85 -13.21
C PHE A 305 10.97 7.35 -12.89
N ILE A 306 11.35 6.97 -11.68
CA ILE A 306 11.33 5.58 -11.21
C ILE A 306 10.36 5.48 -10.04
N GLU A 307 9.43 4.55 -10.15
CA GLU A 307 8.38 4.31 -9.15
C GLU A 307 7.79 2.91 -9.35
N GLY A 308 6.98 2.47 -8.41
CA GLY A 308 6.30 1.20 -8.51
C GLY A 308 5.08 1.22 -9.48
N TYR A 309 4.55 0.04 -9.75
CA TYR A 309 3.43 -0.19 -10.66
C TYR A 309 2.19 0.68 -10.36
N TRP A 310 2.00 1.11 -9.11
CA TRP A 310 0.89 2.00 -8.71
C TRP A 310 0.91 3.36 -9.42
N ALA A 311 2.06 3.77 -9.97
CA ALA A 311 2.14 5.00 -10.76
C ALA A 311 1.34 4.92 -12.07
N ILE A 312 1.09 3.71 -12.59
CA ILE A 312 0.35 3.50 -13.84
C ILE A 312 -1.06 4.07 -13.73
N ASN A 313 -1.76 3.84 -12.61
CA ASN A 313 -3.11 4.38 -12.42
C ASN A 313 -3.11 5.92 -12.45
N SER A 314 -2.14 6.55 -11.78
CA SER A 314 -2.00 8.00 -11.81
C SER A 314 -1.64 8.54 -13.19
N LEU A 315 -0.82 7.83 -13.96
CA LEU A 315 -0.52 8.17 -15.35
C LEU A 315 -1.79 8.11 -16.20
N LEU A 316 -2.61 7.08 -16.04
CA LEU A 316 -3.85 6.91 -16.82
C LEU A 316 -4.91 7.97 -16.48
N THR A 317 -4.93 8.48 -15.25
CA THR A 317 -5.97 9.43 -14.78
C THR A 317 -5.55 10.90 -14.84
N ASP A 318 -4.32 11.20 -14.53
CA ASP A 318 -3.87 12.57 -14.26
C ASP A 318 -2.85 13.09 -15.30
N CYS A 319 -2.22 12.18 -16.08
CA CYS A 319 -1.22 12.58 -17.07
C CYS A 319 -1.88 13.21 -18.30
N PRO A 320 -1.36 14.35 -18.84
CA PRO A 320 -1.83 14.89 -20.11
C PRO A 320 -1.77 13.86 -21.23
N ALA A 321 -2.79 13.83 -22.08
CA ALA A 321 -2.98 12.77 -23.10
C ALA A 321 -1.78 12.64 -24.05
N ASP A 322 -1.15 13.76 -24.42
CA ASP A 322 0.01 13.77 -25.32
C ASP A 322 1.31 13.30 -24.63
N VAL A 323 1.41 13.46 -23.31
CA VAL A 323 2.50 12.88 -22.50
C VAL A 323 2.25 11.39 -22.29
N LEU A 324 1.03 11.01 -21.94
CA LEU A 324 0.66 9.61 -21.76
C LEU A 324 0.89 8.78 -23.02
N ALA A 325 0.54 9.34 -24.20
CA ALA A 325 0.76 8.67 -25.49
C ALA A 325 2.25 8.42 -25.82
N ALA A 326 3.17 9.16 -25.19
CA ALA A 326 4.61 8.98 -25.33
C ALA A 326 5.23 8.26 -24.11
N THR A 327 4.42 7.89 -23.11
CA THR A 327 4.88 7.23 -21.89
C THR A 327 4.94 5.72 -22.09
N HIS A 328 6.07 5.16 -21.70
CA HIS A 328 6.32 3.72 -21.70
C HIS A 328 6.95 3.29 -20.38
N VAL A 329 6.97 1.99 -20.12
CA VAL A 329 7.57 1.40 -18.93
C VAL A 329 8.70 0.43 -19.30
N ALA A 330 9.77 0.44 -18.51
CA ALA A 330 10.90 -0.49 -18.62
C ALA A 330 11.37 -0.90 -17.22
N GLY A 331 12.21 -1.93 -17.14
CA GLY A 331 13.01 -2.17 -15.94
C GLY A 331 14.04 -1.05 -15.74
N ILE A 332 14.52 -0.85 -14.51
CA ILE A 332 15.67 0.02 -14.31
C ILE A 332 16.90 -0.56 -15.00
N PRO A 333 17.81 0.29 -15.53
CA PRO A 333 18.99 -0.17 -16.27
C PRO A 333 19.85 -1.14 -15.45
N ASP A 334 20.49 -2.12 -16.12
CA ASP A 334 21.36 -3.07 -15.46
C ASP A 334 22.60 -2.40 -14.87
N CYS A 335 22.99 -2.86 -13.69
CA CYS A 335 24.22 -2.42 -13.03
C CYS A 335 25.43 -3.09 -13.69
N ASP A 336 26.47 -2.31 -14.00
CA ASP A 336 27.71 -2.85 -14.49
C ASP A 336 28.32 -3.79 -13.42
N GLU A 337 28.87 -4.92 -13.84
CA GLU A 337 29.44 -5.95 -12.94
C GLU A 337 28.43 -6.52 -11.92
N SER A 338 27.14 -6.49 -12.21
CA SER A 338 26.15 -7.09 -11.33
C SER A 338 26.24 -8.63 -11.29
N LYS A 339 25.99 -9.23 -10.12
CA LYS A 339 25.90 -10.69 -10.00
C LYS A 339 24.63 -11.22 -10.65
N VAL A 340 23.54 -10.47 -10.54
CA VAL A 340 22.23 -10.84 -11.06
C VAL A 340 21.64 -9.68 -11.84
N PRO A 341 21.72 -9.73 -13.18
CA PRO A 341 21.15 -8.69 -14.02
C PRO A 341 19.61 -8.76 -13.98
N ASN A 342 18.97 -7.66 -14.34
CA ASN A 342 17.52 -7.52 -14.51
C ASN A 342 16.64 -7.77 -13.27
N TYR A 343 17.19 -7.87 -12.05
CA TYR A 343 16.32 -7.93 -10.87
C TYR A 343 15.44 -6.67 -10.76
N ALA A 344 14.14 -6.91 -10.57
CA ALA A 344 13.21 -5.91 -10.11
C ALA A 344 12.88 -6.17 -8.62
N ALA A 345 12.77 -5.14 -7.82
CA ALA A 345 12.30 -5.31 -6.45
C ALA A 345 10.77 -5.46 -6.44
N GLY A 346 10.25 -6.38 -5.63
CA GLY A 346 8.83 -6.67 -5.51
C GLY A 346 8.51 -8.16 -5.44
N GLY A 347 7.46 -8.61 -6.14
CA GLY A 347 7.06 -10.01 -6.29
C GLY A 347 6.07 -10.50 -5.24
N ASN A 348 6.35 -10.36 -3.94
CA ASN A 348 5.39 -10.67 -2.87
C ASN A 348 4.52 -9.45 -2.52
N GLY A 349 3.37 -9.69 -1.85
CA GLY A 349 2.47 -8.61 -1.44
C GLY A 349 3.13 -7.61 -0.49
N GLY A 350 2.91 -6.31 -0.72
CA GLY A 350 3.50 -5.24 0.05
C GLY A 350 2.74 -4.89 1.32
N TRP A 351 1.40 -4.77 1.23
CA TRP A 351 0.51 -4.42 2.34
C TRP A 351 -0.56 -5.49 2.51
N ALA A 352 -0.69 -6.05 3.71
CA ALA A 352 -1.71 -7.05 4.03
C ALA A 352 -2.77 -6.49 4.96
N TYR A 353 -3.96 -7.03 4.86
CA TYR A 353 -4.98 -6.86 5.89
C TYR A 353 -4.73 -7.87 7.01
N ALA A 354 -4.59 -7.34 8.22
CA ALA A 354 -4.46 -8.09 9.46
C ALA A 354 -5.68 -7.87 10.36
N LEU A 355 -5.99 -8.85 11.16
CA LEU A 355 -7.02 -8.79 12.19
C LEU A 355 -6.36 -8.63 13.56
N SER A 356 -6.95 -7.80 14.43
CA SER A 356 -6.47 -7.62 15.79
C SER A 356 -6.55 -8.95 16.58
N SER A 357 -5.52 -9.26 17.35
CA SER A 357 -5.50 -10.39 18.27
C SER A 357 -6.60 -10.33 19.37
N LYS A 358 -7.15 -9.12 19.61
CA LYS A 358 -8.22 -8.87 20.61
C LYS A 358 -9.61 -9.25 20.13
N LEU A 359 -9.79 -9.58 18.85
CA LEU A 359 -11.09 -9.94 18.30
C LEU A 359 -11.56 -11.30 18.83
N ASP A 360 -12.78 -11.34 19.33
CA ASP A 360 -13.48 -12.54 19.76
C ASP A 360 -14.96 -12.55 19.34
N GLY A 361 -15.65 -13.66 19.59
CA GLY A 361 -17.09 -13.80 19.37
C GLY A 361 -17.59 -13.29 18.03
N ALA A 362 -18.72 -12.60 18.04
CA ALA A 362 -19.39 -12.07 16.84
C ALA A 362 -18.53 -11.05 16.07
N ALA A 363 -17.69 -10.28 16.75
CA ALA A 363 -16.79 -9.31 16.10
C ALA A 363 -15.70 -10.02 15.28
N LYS A 364 -15.12 -11.08 15.81
CA LYS A 364 -14.17 -11.94 15.09
C LYS A 364 -14.82 -12.57 13.85
N ASP A 365 -16.02 -13.16 14.03
CA ASP A 365 -16.72 -13.81 12.91
C ASP A 365 -17.04 -12.82 11.80
N ALA A 366 -17.48 -11.60 12.16
CA ALA A 366 -17.76 -10.52 11.21
C ALA A 366 -16.47 -10.03 10.49
N ALA A 367 -15.36 -9.84 11.21
CA ALA A 367 -14.09 -9.41 10.63
C ALA A 367 -13.53 -10.47 9.64
N VAL A 368 -13.58 -11.74 10.02
CA VAL A 368 -13.20 -12.87 9.15
C VAL A 368 -14.11 -12.95 7.92
N GLY A 369 -15.43 -12.79 8.11
CA GLY A 369 -16.42 -12.78 7.01
C GLY A 369 -16.16 -11.67 5.99
N TRP A 370 -15.86 -10.45 6.47
CA TRP A 370 -15.47 -9.37 5.58
C TRP A 370 -14.13 -9.65 4.87
N LEU A 371 -13.12 -10.13 5.60
CA LEU A 371 -11.82 -10.46 5.01
C LEU A 371 -11.95 -11.51 3.89
N LYS A 372 -12.81 -12.53 4.08
CA LYS A 372 -13.13 -13.51 3.03
C LYS A 372 -13.83 -12.87 1.82
N THR A 373 -14.65 -11.84 2.03
CA THR A 373 -15.32 -11.13 0.94
C THR A 373 -14.31 -10.32 0.14
N LEU A 374 -13.36 -9.66 0.82
CA LEU A 374 -12.26 -8.94 0.16
C LEU A 374 -11.30 -9.90 -0.55
N ILE A 375 -10.87 -10.97 0.10
CA ILE A 375 -9.95 -11.98 -0.44
C ILE A 375 -10.75 -13.04 -1.22
N SER A 376 -11.29 -12.62 -2.36
CA SER A 376 -12.18 -13.40 -3.22
C SER A 376 -11.83 -13.26 -4.70
N LYS A 377 -12.32 -14.22 -5.51
CA LYS A 377 -12.17 -14.16 -6.98
C LYS A 377 -12.79 -12.89 -7.59
N GLU A 378 -13.88 -12.39 -7.02
CA GLU A 378 -14.55 -11.19 -7.51
C GLU A 378 -13.70 -9.95 -7.29
N SER A 379 -13.13 -9.80 -6.10
CA SER A 379 -12.17 -8.71 -5.82
C SER A 379 -10.92 -8.83 -6.71
N ALA A 380 -10.41 -10.06 -6.89
CA ALA A 380 -9.29 -10.31 -7.80
C ALA A 380 -9.60 -9.89 -9.24
N ASN A 381 -10.80 -10.21 -9.76
CA ASN A 381 -11.23 -9.79 -11.09
C ASN A 381 -11.26 -8.25 -11.20
N THR A 382 -11.85 -7.57 -10.20
CA THR A 382 -11.89 -6.10 -10.16
C THR A 382 -10.48 -5.50 -10.22
N VAL A 383 -9.54 -6.04 -9.43
CA VAL A 383 -8.15 -5.57 -9.38
C VAL A 383 -7.46 -5.75 -10.73
N LEU A 384 -7.58 -6.95 -11.34
CA LEU A 384 -6.92 -7.30 -12.61
C LEU A 384 -7.52 -6.57 -13.80
N GLU A 385 -8.86 -6.42 -13.89
CA GLU A 385 -9.52 -5.64 -14.94
C GLU A 385 -9.11 -4.16 -14.91
N GLY A 386 -8.78 -3.63 -13.73
CA GLY A 386 -8.20 -2.31 -13.57
C GLY A 386 -6.69 -2.26 -13.83
N GLY A 387 -6.07 -3.39 -14.22
CA GLY A 387 -4.65 -3.46 -14.61
C GLY A 387 -3.67 -3.40 -13.43
N ASN A 388 -4.11 -3.79 -12.23
CA ASN A 388 -3.23 -3.98 -11.08
C ASN A 388 -2.90 -5.47 -10.88
N PRO A 389 -1.69 -5.82 -10.44
CA PRO A 389 -1.37 -7.20 -10.08
C PRO A 389 -2.17 -7.64 -8.85
N CYS A 390 -2.50 -8.93 -8.78
CA CYS A 390 -3.32 -9.49 -7.71
C CYS A 390 -2.73 -10.80 -7.19
N ALA A 391 -2.62 -10.92 -5.86
CA ALA A 391 -2.12 -12.10 -5.16
C ALA A 391 -3.20 -13.16 -4.91
N ILE A 392 -4.42 -12.93 -5.39
CA ILE A 392 -5.56 -13.82 -5.24
C ILE A 392 -5.89 -14.44 -6.58
N GLU A 393 -6.19 -15.75 -6.62
CA GLU A 393 -6.61 -16.43 -7.83
C GLU A 393 -7.90 -15.82 -8.37
N PRO A 394 -7.90 -15.32 -9.61
CA PRO A 394 -9.09 -14.72 -10.21
C PRO A 394 -10.11 -15.77 -10.64
N GLY A 395 -11.32 -15.31 -10.95
CA GLY A 395 -12.24 -15.98 -11.83
C GLY A 395 -11.92 -15.67 -13.30
N GLU A 396 -12.93 -15.73 -14.17
CA GLU A 396 -12.82 -15.18 -15.52
C GLU A 396 -12.93 -13.66 -15.46
N TYR A 397 -11.97 -12.96 -16.09
CA TYR A 397 -11.95 -11.50 -16.17
C TYR A 397 -11.59 -11.02 -17.59
N ASP A 398 -12.00 -9.80 -17.92
CA ASP A 398 -11.85 -9.23 -19.25
C ASP A 398 -10.53 -8.44 -19.38
N GLN A 399 -9.52 -9.08 -19.98
CA GLN A 399 -8.22 -8.46 -20.23
C GLN A 399 -8.26 -7.33 -21.26
N SER A 400 -9.30 -7.26 -22.10
CA SER A 400 -9.43 -6.20 -23.12
C SER A 400 -9.69 -4.81 -22.50
N LYS A 401 -10.03 -4.74 -21.22
CA LYS A 401 -10.20 -3.49 -20.47
C LYS A 401 -8.88 -2.81 -20.10
N MET A 402 -7.76 -3.53 -20.20
CA MET A 402 -6.45 -2.98 -19.83
C MET A 402 -5.99 -1.92 -20.84
N ALA A 403 -5.47 -0.81 -20.33
CA ALA A 403 -4.83 0.23 -21.13
C ALA A 403 -3.47 -0.28 -21.70
N PRO A 404 -2.99 0.25 -22.84
CA PRO A 404 -1.71 -0.19 -23.43
C PRO A 404 -0.53 -0.19 -22.47
N LEU A 405 -0.41 0.83 -21.60
CA LEU A 405 0.66 0.91 -20.61
C LEU A 405 0.58 -0.22 -19.55
N GLN A 406 -0.63 -0.65 -19.20
CA GLN A 406 -0.85 -1.78 -18.29
C GLN A 406 -0.44 -3.10 -18.95
N VAL A 407 -0.77 -3.28 -20.23
CA VAL A 407 -0.33 -4.47 -20.99
C VAL A 407 1.19 -4.51 -21.07
N GLU A 408 1.84 -3.38 -21.38
CA GLU A 408 3.31 -3.25 -21.42
C GLU A 408 3.95 -3.61 -20.08
N PHE A 409 3.35 -3.15 -18.96
CA PHE A 409 3.77 -3.52 -17.62
C PHE A 409 3.68 -5.04 -17.38
N PHE A 410 2.53 -5.66 -17.66
CA PHE A 410 2.37 -7.11 -17.45
C PHE A 410 3.31 -7.94 -18.32
N ASP A 411 3.59 -7.51 -19.55
CA ASP A 411 4.56 -8.18 -20.42
C ASP A 411 5.99 -8.05 -19.87
N LEU A 412 6.34 -6.88 -19.35
CA LEU A 412 7.63 -6.68 -18.67
C LEU A 412 7.76 -7.61 -17.44
N MET A 413 6.72 -7.73 -16.62
CA MET A 413 6.74 -8.56 -15.40
C MET A 413 6.93 -10.06 -15.70
N LYS A 414 6.52 -10.56 -16.87
CA LYS A 414 6.78 -11.94 -17.27
C LYS A 414 8.25 -12.22 -17.57
N ALA A 415 9.03 -11.18 -17.85
CA ALA A 415 10.41 -11.30 -18.35
C ALA A 415 11.47 -11.03 -17.28
N VAL A 416 11.11 -10.44 -16.12
CA VAL A 416 12.07 -10.04 -15.09
C VAL A 416 12.00 -10.95 -13.86
N PRO A 417 13.13 -11.37 -13.31
CA PRO A 417 13.17 -12.02 -12.01
C PRO A 417 13.00 -10.99 -10.90
N PHE A 418 12.41 -11.41 -9.78
CA PHE A 418 12.18 -10.55 -8.62
C PHE A 418 13.19 -10.82 -7.50
N CYS A 419 13.61 -9.75 -6.83
CA CYS A 419 14.20 -9.78 -5.49
C CYS A 419 13.23 -9.15 -4.50
N GLU A 420 13.42 -9.43 -3.21
CA GLU A 420 12.61 -8.80 -2.17
C GLU A 420 12.94 -7.31 -2.08
N THR A 421 11.91 -6.50 -1.82
CA THR A 421 12.08 -5.10 -1.43
C THR A 421 12.59 -5.06 0.00
N TYR A 422 13.59 -4.25 0.29
CA TYR A 422 14.25 -4.26 1.60
C TYR A 422 13.32 -3.86 2.74
N ASP A 423 12.46 -2.89 2.50
CA ASP A 423 11.43 -2.41 3.45
C ASP A 423 10.37 -3.47 3.80
N LEU A 424 10.29 -4.59 3.05
CA LEU A 424 9.39 -5.70 3.33
C LEU A 424 10.04 -6.78 4.20
N ILE A 425 11.36 -6.88 4.24
CA ILE A 425 12.06 -8.02 4.86
C ILE A 425 13.05 -7.63 5.96
N PHE A 426 13.66 -6.43 5.92
CA PHE A 426 14.58 -6.00 6.97
C PHE A 426 13.83 -5.37 8.14
N GLU A 427 14.47 -5.34 9.30
CA GLU A 427 13.90 -4.80 10.53
C GLU A 427 13.58 -3.30 10.36
N PRO A 428 12.43 -2.81 10.87
CA PRO A 428 11.95 -1.44 10.63
C PRO A 428 12.95 -0.34 11.00
N ASN A 429 13.66 -0.48 12.13
CA ASN A 429 14.66 0.48 12.55
C ASN A 429 15.92 0.49 11.68
N VAL A 430 16.27 -0.64 11.06
CA VAL A 430 17.35 -0.73 10.05
C VAL A 430 16.92 0.00 8.78
N ILE A 431 15.67 -0.17 8.36
CA ILE A 431 15.09 0.55 7.23
C ILE A 431 15.01 2.05 7.51
N ASP A 432 14.58 2.48 8.69
CA ASP A 432 14.55 3.90 9.07
C ASP A 432 15.95 4.55 8.95
N VAL A 433 17.01 3.86 9.41
CA VAL A 433 18.40 4.36 9.26
C VAL A 433 18.83 4.38 7.80
N MET A 434 18.44 3.39 7.00
CA MET A 434 18.75 3.31 5.57
C MET A 434 18.07 4.43 4.79
N CYS A 435 16.77 4.64 4.98
CA CYS A 435 15.96 5.64 4.30
C CYS A 435 16.45 7.06 4.59
N ASN A 436 16.60 7.41 5.87
CA ASN A 436 17.16 8.71 6.29
C ASN A 436 18.60 8.90 5.78
N GLY A 437 19.41 7.83 5.81
CA GLY A 437 20.78 7.86 5.32
C GLY A 437 20.86 8.05 3.81
N LEU A 438 19.92 7.55 3.04
CA LEU A 438 19.82 7.78 1.59
C LEU A 438 19.49 9.23 1.27
N GLN A 439 18.64 9.91 2.05
CA GLN A 439 18.44 11.35 1.91
C GLN A 439 19.76 12.12 2.03
N ASP A 440 20.56 11.79 3.05
CA ASP A 440 21.87 12.39 3.25
C ASP A 440 22.88 12.02 2.16
N LEU A 441 22.88 10.76 1.68
CA LEU A 441 23.75 10.26 0.63
C LEU A 441 23.56 11.01 -0.68
N LEU A 442 22.30 11.20 -1.08
CA LEU A 442 21.94 11.82 -2.35
C LEU A 442 22.26 13.33 -2.41
N ILE A 443 22.51 13.98 -1.27
CA ILE A 443 22.95 15.37 -1.17
C ILE A 443 24.41 15.50 -0.67
N ASN A 444 25.15 14.39 -0.62
CA ASN A 444 26.56 14.31 -0.23
C ASN A 444 26.86 14.69 1.24
N ASN A 445 25.92 14.53 2.15
CA ASN A 445 26.14 14.70 3.58
C ASN A 445 26.78 13.48 4.25
N VAL A 446 26.78 12.33 3.58
CA VAL A 446 27.39 11.08 4.03
C VAL A 446 28.03 10.34 2.87
N THR A 447 29.11 9.58 3.12
CA THR A 447 29.67 8.69 2.10
C THR A 447 28.99 7.31 2.14
N PRO A 448 29.06 6.53 1.03
CA PRO A 448 28.51 5.17 0.98
C PRO A 448 28.99 4.27 2.11
N GLU A 449 30.29 4.28 2.42
CA GLU A 449 30.90 3.48 3.47
C GLU A 449 30.38 3.89 4.85
N LYS A 450 30.28 5.20 5.10
CA LYS A 450 29.76 5.72 6.37
C LYS A 450 28.27 5.41 6.55
N LEU A 451 27.48 5.43 5.48
CA LEU A 451 26.08 5.01 5.54
C LEU A 451 25.99 3.52 5.83
N ALA A 452 26.76 2.70 5.13
CA ALA A 452 26.82 1.25 5.36
C ALA A 452 27.19 0.93 6.83
N GLU A 453 28.19 1.62 7.40
CA GLU A 453 28.57 1.48 8.82
C GLU A 453 27.42 1.86 9.77
N LYS A 454 26.66 2.92 9.47
CA LYS A 454 25.49 3.32 10.30
C LYS A 454 24.39 2.26 10.26
N ILE A 455 24.05 1.75 9.06
CA ILE A 455 23.06 0.70 8.88
C ILE A 455 23.50 -0.58 9.62
N GLN A 456 24.77 -0.98 9.47
CA GLN A 456 25.33 -2.14 10.15
C GLN A 456 25.27 -2.01 11.67
N ALA A 457 25.58 -0.82 12.21
CA ALA A 457 25.54 -0.57 13.63
C ALA A 457 24.12 -0.66 14.21
N GLU A 458 23.10 -0.25 13.44
CA GLU A 458 21.71 -0.41 13.84
C GLU A 458 21.27 -1.88 13.80
N TYR A 459 21.61 -2.59 12.72
CA TYR A 459 21.35 -4.02 12.56
C TYR A 459 21.94 -4.86 13.71
N GLU A 460 23.13 -4.49 14.22
CA GLU A 460 23.77 -5.19 15.34
C GLU A 460 23.07 -4.94 16.68
N LYS A 461 22.34 -3.82 16.86
CA LYS A 461 21.59 -3.54 18.09
C LYS A 461 20.36 -4.46 18.24
N THR A 462 19.74 -4.81 17.14
CA THR A 462 18.52 -5.64 17.13
C THR A 462 18.82 -7.13 17.36
N SER A 463 20.09 -7.52 17.39
CA SER A 463 20.52 -8.90 17.65
C SER A 463 20.54 -9.27 19.15
N LYS A 464 20.22 -8.34 20.02
CA LYS A 464 20.18 -8.55 21.47
C LYS A 464 18.73 -8.60 21.96
#